data_22188bb129d86fa057438b6577440c95
#
_entry.id   22188bb129d86fa057438b6577440c95
#
_cell.length_a   1.000
_cell.length_b   1.000
_cell.length_c   1.000
_cell.angle_alpha   90.00
_cell.angle_beta   90.00
_cell.angle_gamma   90.00
#
_symmetry.space_group_name_H-M   'P 1'
#
loop_
_entity.id
_entity.type
_entity.pdbx_description
1 polymer ?
#
loop_
_entity_poly.entity_id
_entity_poly.type
_entity_poly.pdbx_seq_one_letter_code
_entity_poly.pdbx_strand_id
1 'polypeptide(L)'
;MEEVVCQEKLPLIKGVTCDSREVKPGYAFVAINGFQTDGNRFINEAIEKGARIIFTEKISQNIGVQDPEIXIIQVDNAREYLAYLAAQYYNHPSKKLDLIGITGTNGKTTSTHLLYHLFNYSRPKKEKKVAGLIGTVNVDTGKRIIPGNLTTPDPVTLQAYLREMLNEGCKYVXMEVSSHGIKLKRIAETEFAVKVGTNLSADHFDLHPDFEDYVQVKREFLEEKGDSLVLLNQDNKYIRSFGKIAEKQINFSIRETNDVCAKNIKSWQRGHSFIYQLNXYLINENKDFIIKPCEIPIKTNLPGEHNIYNSLIAITIALYYNIPPETIQDFFQNFQGVWRRLEYIYDKDFTIIDDCAHNPGSYAAVFNSVLKMNYNKLIIVNSLRGNRGTLINKKNAETLCKYLPRLKKTYLLNTNCADVAKKIDLVSKEEERVFRETLKKHNIEASHYQRLRPALEKALELVGENDIILLLGPHAMDIAGKMILEIM
;
A
#
# COMPACT_ATOMS: atom_id res chain seq x y z
N MET A 1 12.12 22.48 -24.57
CA MET A 1 12.17 21.07 -24.99
C MET A 1 11.48 21.01 -26.33
N GLU A 2 12.27 20.83 -27.36
CA GLU A 2 11.77 20.80 -28.74
C GLU A 2 11.09 19.47 -29.01
N GLU A 3 9.93 19.57 -29.62
CA GLU A 3 9.14 18.44 -30.06
C GLU A 3 9.91 17.64 -31.11
N VAL A 4 10.42 16.49 -30.73
CA VAL A 4 10.72 15.46 -31.71
C VAL A 4 9.45 14.65 -31.89
N VAL A 5 8.46 15.31 -32.49
CA VAL A 5 7.28 14.59 -32.95
C VAL A 5 7.63 14.02 -34.31
N CYS A 6 8.02 12.77 -34.31
CA CYS A 6 8.02 12.01 -35.54
C CYS A 6 6.52 11.81 -35.90
N GLN A 7 6.02 12.67 -36.80
CA GLN A 7 4.62 12.62 -37.30
C GLN A 7 4.40 11.47 -38.29
N GLU A 8 5.18 10.43 -38.25
CA GLU A 8 4.83 9.18 -38.94
C GLU A 8 3.72 8.51 -38.15
N LYS A 9 2.61 8.24 -38.80
CA LYS A 9 1.50 7.51 -38.21
C LYS A 9 2.02 6.14 -37.73
N LEU A 10 2.17 5.99 -36.41
CA LEU A 10 2.49 4.69 -35.85
C LEU A 10 1.43 3.67 -36.30
N PRO A 11 1.84 2.48 -36.70
CA PRO A 11 0.86 1.46 -37.05
C PRO A 11 -0.08 1.18 -35.88
N LEU A 12 -1.30 0.79 -36.19
CA LEU A 12 -2.31 0.48 -35.17
C LEU A 12 -1.81 -0.64 -34.28
N ILE A 13 -1.50 -0.33 -33.01
CA ILE A 13 -1.04 -1.31 -32.02
C ILE A 13 -2.23 -2.06 -31.42
N LYS A 14 -2.09 -3.38 -31.31
CA LYS A 14 -3.11 -4.29 -30.74
C LYS A 14 -2.91 -4.54 -29.25
N GLY A 15 -1.80 -4.05 -28.68
CA GLY A 15 -1.47 -4.17 -27.26
C GLY A 15 -0.11 -3.57 -26.97
N VAL A 16 0.18 -3.38 -25.68
CA VAL A 16 1.44 -2.83 -25.18
C VAL A 16 1.96 -3.76 -24.06
N THR A 17 3.24 -4.07 -24.06
CA THR A 17 3.85 -4.83 -22.96
C THR A 17 5.36 -4.54 -22.87
N CYS A 18 5.92 -4.77 -21.69
CA CYS A 18 7.38 -4.79 -21.46
C CYS A 18 7.88 -6.22 -21.13
N ASP A 19 6.99 -7.21 -21.22
CA ASP A 19 7.33 -8.64 -20.99
C ASP A 19 7.27 -9.37 -22.33
N SER A 20 8.43 -9.83 -22.82
CA SER A 20 8.52 -10.57 -24.11
C SER A 20 7.65 -11.81 -24.15
N ARG A 21 7.36 -12.40 -22.98
CA ARG A 21 6.52 -13.61 -22.87
C ARG A 21 5.05 -13.32 -23.20
N GLU A 22 4.61 -12.07 -23.02
CA GLU A 22 3.23 -11.62 -23.24
C GLU A 22 3.00 -11.03 -24.63
N VAL A 23 4.05 -10.86 -25.43
CA VAL A 23 3.95 -10.31 -26.77
C VAL A 23 3.06 -11.19 -27.64
N LYS A 24 2.19 -10.55 -28.43
CA LYS A 24 1.32 -11.15 -29.45
C LYS A 24 1.42 -10.35 -30.75
N PRO A 25 1.01 -10.94 -31.90
CA PRO A 25 1.09 -10.22 -33.17
C PRO A 25 0.41 -8.84 -33.15
N GLY A 26 1.17 -7.83 -33.56
CA GLY A 26 0.71 -6.44 -33.61
C GLY A 26 0.94 -5.64 -32.31
N TYR A 27 1.64 -6.20 -31.32
CA TYR A 27 1.94 -5.50 -30.07
C TYR A 27 3.10 -4.50 -30.23
N ALA A 28 3.08 -3.47 -29.38
CA ALA A 28 4.24 -2.63 -29.07
C ALA A 28 4.97 -3.25 -27.88
N PHE A 29 6.27 -3.44 -28.00
CA PHE A 29 7.16 -3.92 -26.95
C PHE A 29 8.06 -2.79 -26.46
N VAL A 30 8.10 -2.55 -25.15
CA VAL A 30 8.98 -1.55 -24.54
C VAL A 30 10.10 -2.27 -23.78
N ALA A 31 11.33 -2.16 -24.28
CA ALA A 31 12.51 -2.80 -23.68
C ALA A 31 13.00 -1.96 -22.49
N ILE A 32 12.70 -2.41 -21.28
CA ILE A 32 13.07 -1.71 -20.05
C ILE A 32 14.36 -2.32 -19.46
N ASN A 33 15.33 -1.49 -19.11
CA ASN A 33 16.46 -1.93 -18.33
C ASN A 33 16.02 -2.15 -16.87
N GLY A 34 15.83 -3.42 -16.50
CA GLY A 34 15.38 -3.84 -15.18
C GLY A 34 16.54 -4.06 -14.19
N PHE A 35 16.22 -4.25 -12.92
CA PHE A 35 17.22 -4.48 -11.86
C PHE A 35 17.91 -5.85 -11.97
N GLN A 36 17.16 -6.86 -12.44
CA GLN A 36 17.68 -8.24 -12.54
C GLN A 36 18.05 -8.62 -13.98
N THR A 37 17.37 -8.03 -14.94
CA THR A 37 17.52 -8.38 -16.35
C THR A 37 17.30 -7.18 -17.23
N ASP A 38 18.15 -7.03 -18.24
CA ASP A 38 18.02 -5.99 -19.26
C ASP A 38 17.01 -6.45 -20.32
N GLY A 39 15.90 -5.74 -20.45
CA GLY A 39 14.83 -6.02 -21.42
C GLY A 39 15.30 -5.95 -22.88
N ASN A 40 16.39 -5.26 -23.17
CA ASN A 40 16.96 -5.18 -24.51
C ASN A 40 17.39 -6.57 -25.05
N ARG A 41 17.71 -7.50 -24.16
CA ARG A 41 18.06 -8.89 -24.53
C ARG A 41 16.89 -9.64 -25.16
N PHE A 42 15.66 -9.17 -24.94
CA PHE A 42 14.44 -9.85 -25.37
C PHE A 42 13.81 -9.20 -26.61
N ILE A 43 14.47 -8.22 -27.23
CA ILE A 43 13.92 -7.52 -28.39
C ILE A 43 13.70 -8.52 -29.56
N ASN A 44 14.70 -9.36 -29.86
CA ASN A 44 14.58 -10.34 -30.93
C ASN A 44 13.43 -11.33 -30.66
N GLU A 45 13.31 -11.83 -29.43
CA GLU A 45 12.19 -12.69 -29.01
C GLU A 45 10.83 -11.99 -29.19
N ALA A 46 10.75 -10.71 -28.83
CA ALA A 46 9.50 -9.94 -29.01
C ALA A 46 9.14 -9.79 -30.51
N ILE A 47 10.14 -9.57 -31.35
CA ILE A 47 9.97 -9.49 -32.80
C ILE A 47 9.46 -10.83 -33.36
N GLU A 48 10.09 -11.94 -32.97
CA GLU A 48 9.69 -13.28 -33.38
C GLU A 48 8.25 -13.62 -32.99
N LYS A 49 7.77 -13.09 -31.86
CA LYS A 49 6.39 -13.26 -31.38
C LYS A 49 5.40 -12.29 -32.05
N GLY A 50 5.89 -11.41 -32.91
CA GLY A 50 5.05 -10.52 -33.73
C GLY A 50 4.89 -9.10 -33.21
N ALA A 51 5.81 -8.63 -32.37
CA ALA A 51 5.86 -7.21 -32.04
C ALA A 51 6.11 -6.41 -33.31
N ARG A 52 5.35 -5.32 -33.52
CA ARG A 52 5.47 -4.46 -34.71
C ARG A 52 6.23 -3.17 -34.43
N ILE A 53 6.26 -2.76 -33.15
CA ILE A 53 6.98 -1.57 -32.73
C ILE A 53 7.78 -1.93 -31.47
N ILE A 54 9.05 -1.54 -31.47
CA ILE A 54 9.96 -1.73 -30.34
C ILE A 54 10.39 -0.35 -29.86
N PHE A 55 10.25 -0.08 -28.55
CA PHE A 55 10.77 1.11 -27.92
C PHE A 55 11.93 0.72 -27.00
N THR A 56 13.05 1.43 -27.09
CA THR A 56 14.28 1.14 -26.35
C THR A 56 15.07 2.43 -26.08
N GLU A 57 15.80 2.47 -24.97
CA GLU A 57 16.71 3.58 -24.67
C GLU A 57 18.00 3.52 -25.49
N LYS A 58 18.35 2.33 -26.02
CA LYS A 58 19.60 2.13 -26.80
C LYS A 58 19.35 1.19 -27.97
N ILE A 59 19.56 1.68 -29.17
CA ILE A 59 19.51 0.83 -30.37
C ILE A 59 20.85 0.09 -30.47
N SER A 60 20.82 -1.20 -30.30
CA SER A 60 21.99 -2.08 -30.41
C SER A 60 22.15 -2.54 -31.87
N GLN A 61 23.42 -2.63 -32.34
CA GLN A 61 23.76 -3.18 -33.66
C GLN A 61 23.36 -4.66 -33.81
N ASN A 62 23.09 -5.37 -32.70
CA ASN A 62 22.73 -6.80 -32.72
C ASN A 62 21.24 -7.06 -32.86
N ILE A 63 20.41 -6.02 -33.09
CA ILE A 63 19.00 -6.21 -33.33
C ILE A 63 18.84 -6.67 -34.78
N GLY A 64 18.54 -7.93 -34.98
CA GLY A 64 18.45 -8.58 -36.29
C GLY A 64 17.14 -8.29 -37.03
N VAL A 65 16.80 -7.00 -37.22
CA VAL A 65 15.58 -6.65 -37.95
C VAL A 65 15.86 -6.66 -39.45
N GLN A 66 15.24 -7.62 -40.15
CA GLN A 66 15.23 -7.70 -41.61
C GLN A 66 13.88 -7.29 -42.20
N ASP A 67 12.86 -7.17 -41.36
CA ASP A 67 11.52 -6.81 -41.78
C ASP A 67 11.33 -5.26 -41.73
N PRO A 68 11.14 -4.60 -42.87
CA PRO A 68 10.97 -3.16 -42.93
C PRO A 68 9.66 -2.65 -42.25
N GLU A 69 8.77 -3.56 -41.90
CA GLU A 69 7.52 -3.22 -41.21
C GLU A 69 7.66 -3.09 -39.69
N ILE A 70 8.88 -3.34 -39.18
CA ILE A 70 9.13 -3.25 -37.74
C ILE A 70 9.87 -1.95 -37.38
N UNK A 71 9.41 -1.01 -36.47
CA UNK A 71 9.88 0.07 -36.11
C UNK A 71 10.56 -0.02 -34.96
N ILE A 72 11.69 0.26 -34.96
CA ILE A 72 12.47 0.39 -33.71
C ILE A 72 12.64 1.88 -33.44
N ILE A 73 12.20 2.33 -32.26
CA ILE A 73 12.17 3.75 -31.88
C ILE A 73 13.02 3.94 -30.61
N GLN A 74 13.97 4.84 -30.67
CA GLN A 74 14.75 5.22 -29.48
C GLN A 74 13.96 6.23 -28.65
N VAL A 75 13.92 6.03 -27.35
CA VAL A 75 13.24 6.89 -26.36
C VAL A 75 14.20 7.27 -25.23
N ASP A 76 14.00 8.42 -24.60
CA ASP A 76 14.88 8.89 -23.52
C ASP A 76 14.69 8.08 -22.23
N ASN A 77 13.45 7.68 -21.93
CA ASN A 77 13.10 6.93 -20.71
C ASN A 77 12.03 5.90 -21.06
N ALA A 78 12.43 4.64 -21.12
CA ALA A 78 11.54 3.54 -21.49
C ALA A 78 10.39 3.35 -20.48
N ARG A 79 10.63 3.63 -19.19
CA ARG A 79 9.57 3.48 -18.16
C ARG A 79 8.48 4.54 -18.32
N GLU A 80 8.86 5.79 -18.55
CA GLU A 80 7.90 6.87 -18.80
C GLU A 80 7.16 6.62 -20.13
N TYR A 81 7.89 6.15 -21.13
CA TYR A 81 7.28 5.87 -22.42
C TYR A 81 6.29 4.69 -22.35
N LEU A 82 6.58 3.66 -21.55
CA LEU A 82 5.64 2.56 -21.31
C LEU A 82 4.33 3.09 -20.67
N ALA A 83 4.46 3.99 -19.70
CA ALA A 83 3.29 4.59 -19.04
C ALA A 83 2.47 5.42 -20.04
N TYR A 84 3.14 6.21 -20.87
CA TYR A 84 2.53 7.01 -21.92
C TYR A 84 1.76 6.13 -22.92
N LEU A 85 2.39 5.08 -23.44
CA LEU A 85 1.76 4.16 -24.40
C LEU A 85 0.57 3.42 -23.79
N ALA A 86 0.71 2.99 -22.52
CA ALA A 86 -0.38 2.31 -21.82
C ALA A 86 -1.59 3.24 -21.65
N ALA A 87 -1.35 4.50 -21.21
CA ALA A 87 -2.41 5.48 -21.06
C ALA A 87 -3.12 5.76 -22.40
N GLN A 88 -2.36 5.92 -23.48
CA GLN A 88 -2.91 6.10 -24.84
C GLN A 88 -3.74 4.88 -25.26
N TYR A 89 -3.18 3.68 -25.12
CA TYR A 89 -3.84 2.45 -25.55
C TYR A 89 -5.18 2.24 -24.82
N TYR A 90 -5.24 2.56 -23.53
CA TYR A 90 -6.46 2.45 -22.71
C TYR A 90 -7.30 3.73 -22.72
N ASN A 91 -6.93 4.74 -23.54
CA ASN A 91 -7.68 5.99 -23.73
C ASN A 91 -7.85 6.78 -22.42
N HIS A 92 -6.73 6.96 -21.69
CA HIS A 92 -6.60 7.82 -20.50
C HIS A 92 -7.75 7.67 -19.49
N PRO A 93 -7.99 6.46 -18.94
CA PRO A 93 -9.15 6.27 -18.06
C PRO A 93 -9.11 7.10 -16.78
N SER A 94 -7.91 7.48 -16.27
CA SER A 94 -7.78 8.30 -15.06
C SER A 94 -8.40 9.69 -15.22
N LYS A 95 -8.51 10.20 -16.44
CA LYS A 95 -9.17 11.51 -16.72
C LYS A 95 -10.68 11.49 -16.50
N LYS A 96 -11.28 10.31 -16.33
CA LYS A 96 -12.73 10.12 -16.17
C LYS A 96 -13.08 9.45 -14.85
N LEU A 97 -12.09 9.28 -13.97
CA LEU A 97 -12.23 8.66 -12.65
C LEU A 97 -11.63 9.60 -11.61
N ASP A 98 -12.24 9.71 -10.46
CA ASP A 98 -11.64 10.40 -9.31
C ASP A 98 -10.71 9.43 -8.58
N LEU A 99 -9.42 9.50 -8.89
CA LEU A 99 -8.42 8.67 -8.22
C LEU A 99 -7.97 9.31 -6.92
N ILE A 100 -8.03 8.54 -5.84
CA ILE A 100 -7.54 8.92 -4.52
C ILE A 100 -6.25 8.11 -4.27
N GLY A 101 -5.11 8.76 -4.39
CA GLY A 101 -3.79 8.15 -4.21
C GLY A 101 -3.26 8.33 -2.79
N ILE A 102 -2.98 7.24 -2.10
CA ILE A 102 -2.51 7.28 -0.71
C ILE A 102 -1.07 6.77 -0.64
N THR A 103 -0.14 7.64 -0.22
CA THR A 103 1.27 7.30 -0.03
C THR A 103 1.68 7.47 1.43
N GLY A 104 2.83 6.89 1.77
CA GLY A 104 3.41 6.90 3.11
C GLY A 104 4.05 5.56 3.43
N THR A 105 4.69 5.44 4.58
CA THR A 105 5.26 4.16 5.01
C THR A 105 4.13 3.22 5.45
N ASN A 106 3.29 3.65 6.37
CA ASN A 106 2.20 2.87 6.95
C ASN A 106 0.86 3.58 6.74
N GLY A 107 -0.25 2.83 6.86
CA GLY A 107 -1.62 3.37 6.78
C GLY A 107 -2.24 3.35 5.38
N LYS A 108 -1.46 3.14 4.33
CA LYS A 108 -1.98 3.10 2.93
C LYS A 108 -3.15 2.13 2.79
N THR A 109 -2.92 0.87 3.10
CA THR A 109 -3.92 -0.20 2.95
C THR A 109 -5.18 0.07 3.75
N THR A 110 -5.02 0.45 5.03
CA THR A 110 -6.19 0.72 5.89
C THR A 110 -7.00 1.89 5.34
N SER A 111 -6.33 2.99 4.97
CA SER A 111 -7.02 4.18 4.46
C SER A 111 -7.72 3.92 3.11
N THR A 112 -7.08 3.18 2.20
CA THR A 112 -7.71 2.82 0.91
C THR A 112 -8.93 1.91 1.13
N HIS A 113 -8.82 0.92 2.02
CA HIS A 113 -9.95 0.03 2.35
C HIS A 113 -11.09 0.78 3.05
N LEU A 114 -10.78 1.68 4.00
CA LEU A 114 -11.80 2.51 4.64
C LEU A 114 -12.60 3.30 3.59
N LEU A 115 -11.89 3.99 2.71
CA LEU A 115 -12.52 4.77 1.64
C LEU A 115 -13.34 3.89 0.68
N TYR A 116 -12.73 2.78 0.22
CA TYR A 116 -13.40 1.86 -0.70
C TYR A 116 -14.71 1.33 -0.10
N HIS A 117 -14.67 0.88 1.16
CA HIS A 117 -15.87 0.36 1.82
C HIS A 117 -16.89 1.48 2.12
N LEU A 118 -16.44 2.65 2.55
CA LEU A 118 -17.31 3.79 2.85
C LEU A 118 -18.04 4.29 1.60
N PHE A 119 -17.32 4.43 0.46
CA PHE A 119 -17.93 4.87 -0.79
C PHE A 119 -18.95 3.87 -1.33
N ASN A 120 -18.77 2.59 -1.05
CA ASN A 120 -19.70 1.53 -1.47
C ASN A 120 -20.75 1.21 -0.40
N TYR A 121 -20.68 1.80 0.81
CA TYR A 121 -21.45 1.40 2.00
C TYR A 121 -22.95 1.62 1.85
N SER A 122 -23.35 2.79 1.34
CA SER A 122 -24.76 3.17 1.23
C SER A 122 -25.49 2.52 0.05
N ARG A 123 -24.80 1.69 -0.73
CA ARG A 123 -25.39 1.07 -1.93
C ARG A 123 -26.07 -0.25 -1.60
N PRO A 124 -27.25 -0.50 -2.17
CA PRO A 124 -27.83 -1.86 -2.09
C PRO A 124 -26.86 -2.90 -2.66
N LYS A 125 -26.79 -4.07 -2.03
CA LYS A 125 -25.85 -5.16 -2.42
C LYS A 125 -25.95 -5.59 -3.89
N LYS A 126 -27.09 -5.34 -4.53
CA LYS A 126 -27.37 -5.72 -5.93
C LYS A 126 -26.96 -4.63 -6.94
N GLU A 127 -26.61 -3.44 -6.49
CA GLU A 127 -26.17 -2.37 -7.38
C GLU A 127 -24.69 -2.46 -7.68
N LYS A 128 -24.29 -1.92 -8.83
CA LYS A 128 -22.88 -1.85 -9.22
C LYS A 128 -22.10 -0.97 -8.23
N LYS A 129 -20.87 -1.35 -7.97
CA LYS A 129 -19.95 -0.57 -7.11
C LYS A 129 -19.64 0.78 -7.76
N VAL A 130 -19.59 1.82 -6.93
CA VAL A 130 -19.18 3.16 -7.38
C VAL A 130 -17.69 3.39 -7.17
N ALA A 131 -17.04 2.56 -6.37
CA ALA A 131 -15.62 2.69 -6.05
C ALA A 131 -14.88 1.39 -6.33
N GLY A 132 -13.74 1.50 -7.03
CA GLY A 132 -12.77 0.45 -7.23
C GLY A 132 -11.62 0.53 -6.21
N LEU A 133 -10.81 -0.51 -6.13
CA LEU A 133 -9.68 -0.61 -5.20
C LEU A 133 -8.45 -1.14 -5.92
N ILE A 134 -7.30 -0.51 -5.71
CA ILE A 134 -5.99 -1.01 -6.16
C ILE A 134 -5.03 -0.97 -4.97
N GLY A 135 -4.63 -2.13 -4.49
CA GLY A 135 -3.75 -2.17 -3.32
C GLY A 135 -3.05 -3.50 -3.08
N THR A 136 -2.36 -3.55 -1.98
CA THR A 136 -1.51 -4.69 -1.56
C THR A 136 -2.33 -5.96 -1.36
N VAL A 137 -3.50 -5.85 -0.75
CA VAL A 137 -4.35 -7.01 -0.41
C VAL A 137 -5.04 -7.54 -1.67
N ASN A 138 -5.70 -6.67 -2.39
CA ASN A 138 -6.43 -7.04 -3.60
C ASN A 138 -6.63 -5.81 -4.51
N VAL A 139 -7.04 -6.13 -5.72
CA VAL A 139 -7.58 -5.16 -6.68
C VAL A 139 -9.04 -5.54 -6.91
N ASP A 140 -9.95 -4.57 -6.80
CA ASP A 140 -11.36 -4.77 -7.12
C ASP A 140 -11.74 -3.80 -8.24
N THR A 141 -12.02 -4.34 -9.42
CA THR A 141 -12.34 -3.56 -10.61
C THR A 141 -13.84 -3.27 -10.75
N GLY A 142 -14.65 -3.71 -9.79
CA GLY A 142 -16.12 -3.71 -9.93
C GLY A 142 -16.64 -4.94 -10.67
N LYS A 143 -15.84 -5.49 -11.59
CA LYS A 143 -16.14 -6.72 -12.33
C LYS A 143 -15.59 -7.97 -11.64
N ARG A 144 -14.40 -7.86 -11.06
CA ARG A 144 -13.70 -9.00 -10.45
C ARG A 144 -12.79 -8.53 -9.31
N ILE A 145 -12.54 -9.44 -8.39
CA ILE A 145 -11.58 -9.22 -7.29
C ILE A 145 -10.36 -10.10 -7.56
N ILE A 146 -9.20 -9.48 -7.61
CA ILE A 146 -7.92 -10.12 -7.94
C ILE A 146 -6.99 -9.98 -6.74
N PRO A 147 -6.32 -11.05 -6.28
CA PRO A 147 -5.30 -10.90 -5.22
C PRO A 147 -4.23 -9.89 -5.63
N GLY A 148 -3.82 -9.03 -4.69
CA GLY A 148 -2.76 -8.05 -4.93
C GLY A 148 -1.43 -8.73 -5.20
N ASN A 149 -0.77 -8.37 -6.28
CA ASN A 149 0.57 -8.86 -6.62
C ASN A 149 1.63 -7.80 -6.33
N LEU A 150 1.32 -6.57 -6.65
CA LEU A 150 2.14 -5.38 -6.35
C LEU A 150 1.24 -4.34 -5.70
N THR A 151 1.77 -3.63 -4.71
CA THR A 151 1.04 -2.52 -4.07
C THR A 151 0.56 -1.51 -5.11
N THR A 152 1.44 -1.20 -6.07
CA THR A 152 1.15 -0.33 -7.21
C THR A 152 1.50 -1.10 -8.49
N PRO A 153 0.54 -1.48 -9.32
CA PRO A 153 0.80 -2.26 -10.54
C PRO A 153 1.72 -1.56 -11.53
N ASP A 154 2.26 -2.32 -12.48
CA ASP A 154 2.96 -1.74 -13.63
C ASP A 154 1.99 -0.90 -14.49
N PRO A 155 2.52 0.00 -15.35
CA PRO A 155 1.65 0.94 -16.07
C PRO A 155 0.59 0.29 -16.95
N VAL A 156 0.91 -0.81 -17.63
CA VAL A 156 -0.05 -1.48 -18.54
C VAL A 156 -1.20 -2.08 -17.72
N THR A 157 -0.86 -2.82 -16.68
CA THR A 157 -1.83 -3.41 -15.76
C THR A 157 -2.68 -2.34 -15.07
N LEU A 158 -2.04 -1.24 -14.63
CA LEU A 158 -2.76 -0.14 -13.98
C LEU A 158 -3.81 0.47 -14.90
N GLN A 159 -3.42 0.84 -16.13
CA GLN A 159 -4.34 1.46 -17.08
C GLN A 159 -5.46 0.48 -17.48
N ALA A 160 -5.16 -0.82 -17.60
CA ALA A 160 -6.15 -1.86 -17.86
C ALA A 160 -7.19 -1.94 -16.73
N TYR A 161 -6.75 -1.94 -15.47
CA TYR A 161 -7.66 -1.95 -14.31
C TYR A 161 -8.53 -0.69 -14.28
N LEU A 162 -7.94 0.48 -14.49
CA LEU A 162 -8.68 1.75 -14.51
C LEU A 162 -9.73 1.76 -15.63
N ARG A 163 -9.38 1.24 -16.82
CA ARG A 163 -10.33 1.12 -17.94
C ARG A 163 -11.48 0.16 -17.58
N GLU A 164 -11.17 -0.98 -16.97
CA GLU A 164 -12.18 -1.94 -16.52
C GLU A 164 -13.13 -1.32 -15.49
N MET A 165 -12.58 -0.62 -14.48
CA MET A 165 -13.37 0.11 -13.48
C MET A 165 -14.31 1.12 -14.12
N LEU A 166 -13.80 1.92 -15.05
CA LEU A 166 -14.60 2.92 -15.77
C LEU A 166 -15.74 2.25 -16.56
N ASN A 167 -15.46 1.14 -17.24
CA ASN A 167 -16.46 0.39 -18.00
C ASN A 167 -17.54 -0.22 -17.10
N GLU A 168 -17.18 -0.57 -15.86
CA GLU A 168 -18.14 -1.11 -14.87
C GLU A 168 -18.94 -0.02 -14.16
N GLY A 169 -18.61 1.25 -14.41
CA GLY A 169 -19.37 2.38 -13.85
C GLY A 169 -18.83 2.91 -12.54
N CYS A 170 -17.60 2.52 -12.14
CA CYS A 170 -16.94 3.15 -11.00
C CYS A 170 -16.71 4.64 -11.31
N LYS A 171 -16.84 5.46 -10.29
CA LYS A 171 -16.49 6.90 -10.33
C LYS A 171 -15.19 7.15 -9.55
N TYR A 172 -14.96 6.41 -8.50
CA TYR A 172 -13.87 6.60 -7.53
C TYR A 172 -12.93 5.40 -7.53
N VAL A 173 -11.63 5.63 -7.27
CA VAL A 173 -10.64 4.56 -7.16
C VAL A 173 -9.69 4.83 -6.00
N UNK A 174 -9.55 4.20 -4.93
CA UNK A 174 -8.80 4.33 -3.97
C UNK A 174 -7.68 3.69 -4.25
N MET A 175 -6.54 4.05 -4.28
CA MET A 175 -5.29 3.43 -4.74
C MET A 175 -4.13 3.61 -3.78
N GLU A 176 -3.41 2.53 -3.44
CA GLU A 176 -2.15 2.60 -2.71
C GLU A 176 -1.01 3.01 -3.67
N VAL A 177 -0.29 4.09 -3.32
CA VAL A 177 0.83 4.60 -4.10
C VAL A 177 2.13 4.34 -3.33
N SER A 178 2.88 3.32 -3.75
CA SER A 178 4.16 2.94 -3.14
C SER A 178 5.32 3.78 -3.69
N SER A 179 6.43 3.87 -2.93
CA SER A 179 7.63 4.54 -3.42
C SER A 179 8.17 3.87 -4.70
N HIS A 180 8.07 2.54 -4.79
CA HIS A 180 8.41 1.80 -6.01
C HIS A 180 7.53 2.25 -7.18
N GLY A 181 6.23 2.43 -6.96
CA GLY A 181 5.30 2.89 -8.00
C GLY A 181 5.66 4.26 -8.54
N ILE A 182 6.09 5.17 -7.66
CA ILE A 182 6.51 6.52 -8.04
C ILE A 182 7.87 6.47 -8.78
N LYS A 183 8.88 5.90 -8.12
CA LYS A 183 10.26 5.89 -8.63
C LYS A 183 10.38 5.15 -9.97
N LEU A 184 9.65 4.07 -10.13
CA LEU A 184 9.67 3.26 -11.37
C LEU A 184 8.65 3.74 -12.42
N LYS A 185 8.09 4.94 -12.24
CA LYS A 185 7.18 5.60 -13.19
C LYS A 185 5.91 4.79 -13.49
N ARG A 186 5.49 3.91 -12.57
CA ARG A 186 4.28 3.08 -12.78
C ARG A 186 3.00 3.90 -12.82
N ILE A 187 2.98 5.05 -12.15
CA ILE A 187 1.84 5.96 -12.08
C ILE A 187 1.98 7.19 -12.99
N ALA A 188 3.04 7.25 -13.80
CA ALA A 188 3.16 8.31 -14.80
C ALA A 188 1.93 8.23 -15.74
N GLU A 189 1.47 9.37 -16.25
CA GLU A 189 0.26 9.49 -17.07
C GLU A 189 -1.05 9.10 -16.32
N THR A 190 -1.02 9.08 -14.98
CA THR A 190 -2.19 8.78 -14.13
C THR A 190 -2.55 10.03 -13.33
N GLU A 191 -3.72 10.59 -13.56
CA GLU A 191 -4.18 11.78 -12.85
C GLU A 191 -4.87 11.39 -11.53
N PHE A 192 -4.56 12.14 -10.46
CA PHE A 192 -5.14 11.92 -9.13
C PHE A 192 -5.95 13.16 -8.71
N ALA A 193 -7.22 12.96 -8.36
CA ALA A 193 -8.08 14.01 -7.81
C ALA A 193 -7.71 14.33 -6.35
N VAL A 194 -7.29 13.31 -5.60
CA VAL A 194 -6.87 13.48 -4.19
C VAL A 194 -5.56 12.73 -3.97
N LYS A 195 -4.62 13.37 -3.26
CA LYS A 195 -3.34 12.76 -2.85
C LYS A 195 -3.20 12.86 -1.33
N VAL A 196 -2.72 11.80 -0.70
CA VAL A 196 -2.61 11.73 0.77
C VAL A 196 -1.21 11.31 1.19
N GLY A 197 -0.59 12.09 2.08
CA GLY A 197 0.64 11.75 2.79
C GLY A 197 0.34 11.29 4.22
N THR A 198 0.48 9.98 4.51
CA THR A 198 0.12 9.43 5.82
C THR A 198 1.23 9.60 6.87
N ASN A 199 2.41 9.06 6.61
CA ASN A 199 3.57 9.12 7.50
C ASN A 199 4.82 8.62 6.77
N LEU A 200 5.99 9.02 7.25
CA LEU A 200 7.28 8.56 6.74
C LEU A 200 8.13 8.04 7.90
N SER A 201 8.65 6.86 7.73
CA SER A 201 9.63 6.23 8.63
C SER A 201 10.54 5.32 7.79
N ALA A 202 11.67 4.90 8.36
CA ALA A 202 12.68 4.12 7.62
C ALA A 202 12.09 2.81 7.06
N ASP A 203 12.16 2.64 5.74
CA ASP A 203 11.70 1.44 5.03
C ASP A 203 12.29 1.43 3.60
N HIS A 204 12.15 0.31 2.91
CA HIS A 204 12.46 0.15 1.47
C HIS A 204 13.90 0.52 1.06
N PHE A 205 14.89 0.13 1.86
CA PHE A 205 16.32 0.32 1.51
C PHE A 205 16.81 -0.58 0.37
N ASP A 206 15.95 -1.45 -0.14
CA ASP A 206 16.22 -2.27 -1.33
C ASP A 206 16.20 -1.45 -2.64
N LEU A 207 15.42 -0.38 -2.67
CA LEU A 207 15.27 0.50 -3.86
C LEU A 207 15.92 1.88 -3.65
N HIS A 208 15.88 2.38 -2.41
CA HIS A 208 16.34 3.73 -2.09
C HIS A 208 17.76 3.68 -1.51
N PRO A 209 18.71 4.45 -2.05
CA PRO A 209 20.08 4.47 -1.52
C PRO A 209 20.14 4.96 -0.07
N ASP A 210 19.21 5.82 0.32
CA ASP A 210 19.10 6.34 1.68
C ASP A 210 17.65 6.76 1.99
N PHE A 211 17.43 7.18 3.21
CA PHE A 211 16.09 7.60 3.66
C PHE A 211 15.66 8.92 3.03
N GLU A 212 16.60 9.78 2.68
CA GLU A 212 16.31 11.08 2.06
C GLU A 212 15.71 10.91 0.67
N ASP A 213 16.27 10.02 -0.14
CA ASP A 213 15.71 9.65 -1.45
C ASP A 213 14.28 9.09 -1.31
N TYR A 214 14.05 8.24 -0.31
CA TYR A 214 12.71 7.70 -0.03
C TYR A 214 11.70 8.82 0.28
N VAL A 215 12.10 9.79 1.11
CA VAL A 215 11.27 10.95 1.49
C VAL A 215 10.99 11.81 0.24
N GLN A 216 12.03 12.09 -0.54
CA GLN A 216 11.95 12.95 -1.74
C GLN A 216 11.02 12.34 -2.80
N VAL A 217 11.13 11.05 -3.05
CA VAL A 217 10.27 10.34 -4.03
C VAL A 217 8.78 10.49 -3.65
N LYS A 218 8.44 10.37 -2.37
CA LYS A 218 7.04 10.54 -1.94
C LYS A 218 6.59 11.99 -1.97
N ARG A 219 7.49 12.91 -1.66
CA ARG A 219 7.23 14.34 -1.77
C ARG A 219 6.90 14.73 -3.22
N GLU A 220 7.65 14.22 -4.19
CA GLU A 220 7.39 14.48 -5.63
C GLU A 220 5.97 14.09 -6.05
N PHE A 221 5.48 12.94 -5.59
CA PHE A 221 4.10 12.54 -5.86
C PHE A 221 3.10 13.55 -5.28
N LEU A 222 3.33 14.00 -4.05
CA LEU A 222 2.42 14.92 -3.37
C LEU A 222 2.46 16.34 -3.96
N GLU A 223 3.65 16.81 -4.41
CA GLU A 223 3.89 18.13 -5.01
C GLU A 223 3.54 18.22 -6.49
N GLU A 224 3.30 17.10 -7.16
CA GLU A 224 3.03 17.09 -8.60
C GLU A 224 1.99 18.15 -8.97
N LYS A 225 2.30 18.95 -9.97
CA LYS A 225 1.44 20.05 -10.44
C LYS A 225 0.09 19.52 -10.94
N GLY A 226 -0.96 20.15 -10.47
CA GLY A 226 -2.33 19.78 -10.84
C GLY A 226 -3.33 20.39 -9.85
N ASP A 227 -4.60 20.13 -10.06
CA ASP A 227 -5.69 20.65 -9.23
C ASP A 227 -6.10 19.67 -8.10
N SER A 228 -5.21 18.77 -7.74
CA SER A 228 -5.46 17.74 -6.71
C SER A 228 -5.67 18.35 -5.32
N LEU A 229 -6.59 17.77 -4.55
CA LEU A 229 -6.67 18.02 -3.11
C LEU A 229 -5.57 17.20 -2.42
N VAL A 230 -4.73 17.84 -1.60
CA VAL A 230 -3.61 17.17 -0.91
C VAL A 230 -3.87 17.16 0.61
N LEU A 231 -3.86 15.97 1.23
CA LEU A 231 -4.00 15.81 2.68
C LEU A 231 -2.66 15.41 3.29
N LEU A 232 -2.19 16.15 4.31
CA LEU A 232 -0.87 15.95 4.93
C LEU A 232 -0.97 15.78 6.45
N ASN A 233 -0.36 14.71 6.95
CA ASN A 233 -0.29 14.41 8.39
C ASN A 233 0.76 15.30 9.09
N GLN A 234 0.31 16.27 9.88
CA GLN A 234 1.19 17.22 10.57
C GLN A 234 1.86 16.64 11.83
N ASP A 235 1.43 15.48 12.30
CA ASP A 235 2.08 14.81 13.43
C ASP A 235 3.32 14.01 13.02
N ASN A 236 3.54 13.82 11.71
CA ASN A 236 4.75 13.18 11.20
C ASN A 236 5.77 14.26 10.79
N LYS A 237 6.91 14.28 11.45
CA LYS A 237 7.92 15.35 11.27
C LYS A 237 8.40 15.51 9.82
N TYR A 238 8.48 14.42 9.05
CA TYR A 238 8.94 14.46 7.66
C TYR A 238 7.85 15.01 6.74
N ILE A 239 6.60 14.59 6.94
CA ILE A 239 5.46 15.16 6.17
C ILE A 239 5.29 16.65 6.52
N ARG A 240 5.38 16.99 7.81
CA ARG A 240 5.31 18.40 8.28
C ARG A 240 6.37 19.28 7.59
N SER A 241 7.58 18.74 7.40
CA SER A 241 8.69 19.50 6.78
C SER A 241 8.43 19.87 5.31
N PHE A 242 7.44 19.25 4.66
CA PHE A 242 7.08 19.62 3.29
C PHE A 242 6.46 21.02 3.21
N GLY A 243 5.82 21.47 4.29
CA GLY A 243 5.17 22.78 4.32
C GLY A 243 3.95 22.85 3.39
N LYS A 244 3.73 23.97 2.75
CA LYS A 244 2.66 24.12 1.77
C LYS A 244 3.18 23.72 0.40
N ILE A 245 2.67 22.61 -0.14
CA ILE A 245 3.10 22.01 -1.40
C ILE A 245 1.99 21.93 -2.45
N ALA A 246 0.77 22.33 -2.09
CA ALA A 246 -0.37 22.33 -3.02
C ALA A 246 -1.28 23.52 -2.73
N GLU A 247 -1.98 23.99 -3.75
CA GLU A 247 -2.95 25.08 -3.58
C GLU A 247 -4.11 24.63 -2.70
N LYS A 248 -4.70 23.48 -3.02
CA LYS A 248 -5.75 22.83 -2.22
C LYS A 248 -5.09 21.85 -1.25
N GLN A 249 -4.70 22.32 -0.06
CA GLN A 249 -4.04 21.49 0.95
C GLN A 249 -4.84 21.50 2.26
N ILE A 250 -5.01 20.32 2.84
CA ILE A 250 -5.61 20.10 4.15
C ILE A 250 -4.57 19.42 5.05
N ASN A 251 -4.30 20.02 6.18
CA ASN A 251 -3.40 19.47 7.19
C ASN A 251 -4.22 18.81 8.29
N PHE A 252 -3.86 17.58 8.67
CA PHE A 252 -4.58 16.87 9.73
C PHE A 252 -3.66 16.44 10.87
N SER A 253 -4.22 16.36 12.09
CA SER A 253 -3.48 16.03 13.31
C SER A 253 -4.40 15.40 14.35
N ILE A 254 -3.85 14.58 15.25
CA ILE A 254 -4.53 14.16 16.49
C ILE A 254 -3.83 14.74 17.73
N ARG A 255 -2.72 15.48 17.55
CA ARG A 255 -1.90 16.04 18.64
C ARG A 255 -2.17 17.53 18.86
N GLU A 256 -2.53 18.25 17.81
CA GLU A 256 -2.72 19.70 17.85
C GLU A 256 -3.89 20.11 16.96
N THR A 257 -4.40 21.33 17.18
CA THR A 257 -5.44 21.88 16.32
C THR A 257 -4.88 22.16 14.94
N ASN A 258 -5.59 21.70 13.91
CA ASN A 258 -5.21 21.85 12.52
C ASN A 258 -6.46 22.01 11.66
N ASP A 259 -6.33 22.04 10.32
CA ASP A 259 -7.50 22.12 9.41
C ASP A 259 -8.50 21.00 9.72
N VAL A 260 -7.97 19.80 9.99
CA VAL A 260 -8.73 18.64 10.47
C VAL A 260 -8.05 18.08 11.71
N CYS A 261 -8.83 17.80 12.75
CA CYS A 261 -8.26 17.16 13.96
C CYS A 261 -9.24 16.23 14.65
N ALA A 262 -8.71 15.39 15.54
CA ALA A 262 -9.51 14.54 16.43
C ALA A 262 -9.43 15.08 17.85
N LYS A 263 -10.60 15.29 18.47
CA LYS A 263 -10.70 15.75 19.87
C LYS A 263 -11.40 14.71 20.75
N ASN A 264 -11.18 14.85 22.07
CA ASN A 264 -11.85 14.00 23.07
C ASN A 264 -11.66 12.50 22.79
N ILE A 265 -10.44 12.11 22.41
CA ILE A 265 -10.12 10.74 22.06
C ILE A 265 -10.23 9.84 23.30
N LYS A 266 -11.08 8.82 23.21
CA LYS A 266 -11.19 7.75 24.21
C LYS A 266 -10.91 6.43 23.49
N SER A 267 -10.03 5.61 24.09
CA SER A 267 -9.61 4.35 23.48
C SER A 267 -9.98 3.18 24.40
N TRP A 268 -10.38 2.10 23.78
CA TRP A 268 -10.53 0.80 24.45
C TRP A 268 -9.84 -0.29 23.61
N GLN A 269 -9.88 -1.52 24.09
CA GLN A 269 -9.10 -2.62 23.48
C GLN A 269 -9.41 -2.79 21.98
N ARG A 270 -10.66 -2.61 21.57
CA ARG A 270 -11.11 -2.89 20.21
C ARG A 270 -11.43 -1.64 19.37
N GLY A 271 -11.16 -0.44 19.89
CA GLY A 271 -11.53 0.73 19.10
C GLY A 271 -11.35 2.06 19.79
N HIS A 272 -12.00 3.07 19.23
CA HIS A 272 -11.90 4.46 19.68
C HIS A 272 -13.23 5.18 19.53
N SER A 273 -13.43 6.21 20.36
CA SER A 273 -14.37 7.29 20.04
C SER A 273 -13.61 8.60 20.07
N PHE A 274 -14.00 9.51 19.21
CA PHE A 274 -13.42 10.84 19.14
C PHE A 274 -14.39 11.78 18.42
N ILE A 275 -14.15 13.09 18.54
CA ILE A 275 -14.85 14.08 17.73
C ILE A 275 -13.94 14.43 16.56
N TYR A 276 -14.37 14.11 15.35
CA TYR A 276 -13.76 14.65 14.12
C TYR A 276 -14.13 16.12 14.05
N GLN A 277 -13.15 16.99 13.87
CA GLN A 277 -13.37 18.44 13.74
C GLN A 277 -12.75 18.92 12.43
N LEU A 278 -13.58 19.57 11.60
CA LEU A 278 -13.17 20.29 10.39
C LEU A 278 -13.16 21.78 10.75
N ASN A 279 -12.05 22.42 10.64
CA ASN A 279 -11.85 23.84 10.97
C ASN A 279 -11.82 24.76 9.75
N UNK A 280 -11.89 24.34 8.43
CA UNK A 280 -11.86 24.98 7.29
C UNK A 280 -13.12 24.89 6.61
N TYR A 281 -13.28 25.65 5.75
CA TYR A 281 -14.32 25.45 4.72
C TYR A 281 -13.76 24.49 3.67
N LEU A 282 -14.49 23.42 3.41
CA LEU A 282 -14.07 22.45 2.41
C LEU A 282 -14.96 22.58 1.16
N ILE A 283 -14.36 23.01 0.07
CA ILE A 283 -15.06 23.22 -1.21
C ILE A 283 -14.79 22.01 -2.09
N ASN A 284 -15.85 21.34 -2.55
CA ASN A 284 -15.71 20.16 -3.40
C ASN A 284 -15.18 20.54 -4.80
N GLU A 285 -14.79 19.52 -5.55
CA GLU A 285 -14.17 19.68 -6.88
C GLU A 285 -15.02 20.52 -7.84
N ASN A 286 -16.34 20.30 -7.85
CA ASN A 286 -17.26 20.98 -8.75
C ASN A 286 -17.62 22.40 -8.29
N LYS A 287 -17.20 22.81 -7.08
CA LYS A 287 -17.50 24.11 -6.43
C LYS A 287 -19.01 24.35 -6.25
N ASP A 288 -19.82 23.31 -6.32
CA ASP A 288 -21.28 23.36 -6.14
C ASP A 288 -21.70 23.08 -4.70
N PHE A 289 -20.76 22.69 -3.86
CA PHE A 289 -21.02 22.34 -2.46
C PHE A 289 -19.89 22.81 -1.55
N ILE A 290 -20.28 23.45 -0.44
CA ILE A 290 -19.33 23.92 0.58
C ILE A 290 -19.68 23.28 1.91
N ILE A 291 -18.75 22.50 2.45
CA ILE A 291 -18.85 21.95 3.81
C ILE A 291 -18.30 23.01 4.77
N LYS A 292 -19.15 23.47 5.69
CA LYS A 292 -18.76 24.42 6.73
C LYS A 292 -17.97 23.73 7.83
N PRO A 293 -17.18 24.48 8.61
CA PRO A 293 -16.58 23.93 9.82
C PRO A 293 -17.61 23.17 10.64
N CYS A 294 -17.26 21.97 11.07
CA CYS A 294 -18.22 21.07 11.75
C CYS A 294 -17.51 20.10 12.68
N GLU A 295 -18.30 19.53 13.59
CA GLU A 295 -17.87 18.46 14.50
C GLU A 295 -18.75 17.23 14.27
N ILE A 296 -18.12 16.05 14.14
CA ILE A 296 -18.82 14.78 13.92
C ILE A 296 -18.31 13.78 14.97
N PRO A 297 -19.18 13.35 15.92
CA PRO A 297 -18.76 12.30 16.87
C PRO A 297 -18.62 10.96 16.13
N ILE A 298 -17.47 10.34 16.29
CA ILE A 298 -17.13 9.07 15.64
C ILE A 298 -16.89 7.99 16.70
N LYS A 299 -17.44 6.81 16.47
CA LYS A 299 -17.14 5.60 17.21
C LYS A 299 -16.71 4.54 16.21
N THR A 300 -15.58 3.90 16.46
CA THR A 300 -15.03 2.90 15.51
C THR A 300 -14.48 1.68 16.26
N ASN A 301 -14.60 0.53 15.64
CA ASN A 301 -14.08 -0.75 16.12
C ASN A 301 -12.65 -1.03 15.59
N LEU A 302 -11.95 -0.01 15.12
CA LEU A 302 -10.57 -0.14 14.63
C LEU A 302 -9.61 0.13 15.80
N PRO A 303 -8.87 -0.87 16.29
CA PRO A 303 -7.93 -0.68 17.40
C PRO A 303 -6.67 0.06 16.92
N GLY A 304 -5.99 0.72 17.86
CA GLY A 304 -4.73 1.37 17.60
C GLY A 304 -4.87 2.84 17.17
N GLU A 305 -4.10 3.69 17.83
CA GLU A 305 -4.13 5.15 17.63
C GLU A 305 -3.90 5.55 16.15
N HIS A 306 -3.08 4.77 15.43
CA HIS A 306 -2.82 5.01 14.00
C HIS A 306 -4.11 4.93 13.16
N ASN A 307 -5.13 4.21 13.62
CA ASN A 307 -6.42 4.12 12.93
C ASN A 307 -7.28 5.38 13.11
N ILE A 308 -6.97 6.22 14.09
CA ILE A 308 -7.60 7.55 14.17
C ILE A 308 -7.14 8.41 12.98
N TYR A 309 -5.83 8.41 12.66
CA TYR A 309 -5.31 9.10 11.46
C TYR A 309 -5.98 8.59 10.19
N ASN A 310 -6.05 7.26 10.03
CA ASN A 310 -6.69 6.64 8.86
C ASN A 310 -8.17 7.03 8.76
N SER A 311 -8.84 7.16 9.91
CA SER A 311 -10.24 7.61 9.98
C SER A 311 -10.36 9.09 9.59
N LEU A 312 -9.48 9.97 10.07
CA LEU A 312 -9.49 11.38 9.68
C LEU A 312 -9.39 11.54 8.15
N ILE A 313 -8.48 10.78 7.53
CA ILE A 313 -8.31 10.77 6.07
C ILE A 313 -9.64 10.35 5.39
N ALA A 314 -10.21 9.22 5.82
CA ALA A 314 -11.42 8.68 5.20
C ALA A 314 -12.62 9.62 5.36
N ILE A 315 -12.81 10.21 6.54
CA ILE A 315 -13.91 11.14 6.83
C ILE A 315 -13.77 12.41 5.98
N THR A 316 -12.56 13.00 5.95
CA THR A 316 -12.31 14.24 5.20
C THR A 316 -12.62 14.05 3.70
N ILE A 317 -12.14 12.95 3.12
CA ILE A 317 -12.36 12.66 1.70
C ILE A 317 -13.84 12.33 1.44
N ALA A 318 -14.49 11.59 2.36
CA ALA A 318 -15.92 11.29 2.24
C ALA A 318 -16.77 12.58 2.25
N LEU A 319 -16.46 13.52 3.14
CA LEU A 319 -17.11 14.81 3.18
C LEU A 319 -16.87 15.60 1.88
N TYR A 320 -15.62 15.61 1.40
CA TYR A 320 -15.25 16.29 0.14
C TYR A 320 -16.10 15.79 -1.03
N TYR A 321 -16.47 14.51 -1.04
CA TYR A 321 -17.37 13.90 -2.04
C TYR A 321 -18.83 13.85 -1.59
N ASN A 322 -19.18 14.68 -0.60
CA ASN A 322 -20.57 14.92 -0.15
C ASN A 322 -21.27 13.64 0.39
N ILE A 323 -20.51 12.74 1.05
CA ILE A 323 -21.10 11.63 1.79
C ILE A 323 -21.64 12.20 3.12
N PRO A 324 -22.93 12.00 3.46
CA PRO A 324 -23.51 12.60 4.65
C PRO A 324 -22.82 12.15 5.96
N PRO A 325 -22.70 13.06 6.95
CA PRO A 325 -22.08 12.71 8.24
C PRO A 325 -22.71 11.50 8.92
N GLU A 326 -24.03 11.35 8.85
CA GLU A 326 -24.75 10.21 9.43
C GLU A 326 -24.38 8.88 8.75
N THR A 327 -24.14 8.88 7.46
CA THR A 327 -23.64 7.70 6.72
C THR A 327 -22.23 7.34 7.18
N ILE A 328 -21.38 8.36 7.35
CA ILE A 328 -20.01 8.19 7.84
C ILE A 328 -20.02 7.58 9.25
N GLN A 329 -20.83 8.12 10.16
CA GLN A 329 -20.97 7.62 11.54
C GLN A 329 -21.43 6.17 11.55
N ASP A 330 -22.49 5.84 10.81
CA ASP A 330 -23.00 4.49 10.71
C ASP A 330 -21.95 3.50 10.14
N PHE A 331 -21.25 3.91 9.10
CA PHE A 331 -20.16 3.11 8.54
C PHE A 331 -19.10 2.79 9.60
N PHE A 332 -18.54 3.80 10.28
CA PHE A 332 -17.47 3.57 11.25
C PHE A 332 -17.90 2.70 12.43
N GLN A 333 -19.14 2.82 12.87
CA GLN A 333 -19.69 2.01 13.96
C GLN A 333 -19.79 0.52 13.56
N ASN A 334 -20.06 0.25 12.29
CA ASN A 334 -20.32 -1.12 11.79
C ASN A 334 -19.10 -1.76 11.09
N PHE A 335 -18.09 -1.00 10.73
CA PHE A 335 -16.92 -1.51 10.01
C PHE A 335 -16.07 -2.41 10.90
N GLN A 336 -15.76 -3.62 10.42
CA GLN A 336 -15.10 -4.67 11.23
C GLN A 336 -13.57 -4.68 11.08
N GLY A 337 -13.01 -3.82 10.26
CA GLY A 337 -11.56 -3.74 10.08
C GLY A 337 -11.08 -4.23 8.72
N VAL A 338 -9.77 -4.31 8.58
CA VAL A 338 -9.08 -4.69 7.35
C VAL A 338 -8.23 -5.93 7.61
N TRP A 339 -8.24 -6.87 6.68
CA TRP A 339 -7.48 -8.11 6.74
C TRP A 339 -6.02 -7.86 7.14
N ARG A 340 -5.58 -8.57 8.18
CA ARG A 340 -4.22 -8.47 8.73
C ARG A 340 -3.79 -7.04 9.10
N ARG A 341 -4.72 -6.25 9.69
CA ARG A 341 -4.42 -4.91 10.25
C ARG A 341 -5.00 -4.81 11.66
N LEU A 342 -4.29 -5.38 12.65
CA LEU A 342 -4.77 -5.62 14.01
C LEU A 342 -6.12 -6.35 13.99
N GLU A 343 -6.22 -7.36 13.13
CA GLU A 343 -7.44 -8.12 12.91
C GLU A 343 -7.65 -9.15 14.04
N TYR A 344 -8.78 -9.08 14.70
CA TYR A 344 -9.18 -10.07 15.73
C TYR A 344 -9.79 -11.28 15.01
N ILE A 345 -8.99 -12.35 14.85
CA ILE A 345 -9.44 -13.55 14.13
C ILE A 345 -10.06 -14.61 15.06
N TYR A 346 -9.79 -14.49 16.37
CA TYR A 346 -10.40 -15.32 17.40
C TYR A 346 -10.45 -14.53 18.70
N ASP A 347 -11.57 -14.62 19.45
CA ASP A 347 -11.72 -13.86 20.69
C ASP A 347 -12.79 -14.50 21.58
N LYS A 348 -12.37 -15.48 22.37
CA LYS A 348 -13.19 -16.17 23.38
C LYS A 348 -12.41 -16.30 24.69
N ASP A 349 -11.96 -17.49 25.02
CA ASP A 349 -11.13 -17.79 26.21
C ASP A 349 -9.75 -17.13 26.13
N PHE A 350 -9.23 -16.93 24.91
CA PHE A 350 -8.04 -16.12 24.61
C PHE A 350 -8.29 -15.35 23.31
N THR A 351 -7.34 -14.52 22.93
CA THR A 351 -7.48 -13.68 21.71
C THR A 351 -6.38 -14.00 20.71
N ILE A 352 -6.70 -14.10 19.42
CA ILE A 352 -5.70 -14.14 18.33
C ILE A 352 -5.86 -12.88 17.50
N ILE A 353 -4.77 -12.13 17.37
CA ILE A 353 -4.69 -10.90 16.57
C ILE A 353 -3.69 -11.11 15.45
N ASP A 354 -4.06 -10.77 14.22
CA ASP A 354 -3.19 -10.86 13.05
C ASP A 354 -2.86 -9.47 12.51
N ASP A 355 -1.56 -9.23 12.28
CA ASP A 355 -1.10 -7.97 11.69
C ASP A 355 0.08 -8.20 10.76
N CYS A 356 0.12 -7.47 9.66
CA CYS A 356 1.20 -7.60 8.70
C CYS A 356 2.43 -6.73 9.03
N ALA A 357 2.65 -6.39 10.30
CA ALA A 357 3.81 -5.60 10.72
C ALA A 357 5.13 -6.25 10.28
N HIS A 358 5.98 -5.49 9.62
CA HIS A 358 7.23 -5.98 9.04
C HIS A 358 8.31 -4.88 8.91
N ASN A 359 8.09 -3.72 9.53
CA ASN A 359 9.06 -2.63 9.59
C ASN A 359 8.96 -1.93 10.96
N PRO A 360 9.98 -1.16 11.38
CA PRO A 360 10.01 -0.56 12.72
C PRO A 360 8.75 0.26 13.06
N GLY A 361 8.23 1.04 12.11
CA GLY A 361 7.03 1.86 12.33
C GLY A 361 5.78 1.02 12.56
N SER A 362 5.60 -0.05 11.79
CA SER A 362 4.45 -0.95 11.95
C SER A 362 4.54 -1.75 13.26
N TYR A 363 5.72 -2.25 13.62
CA TYR A 363 5.92 -2.90 14.93
C TYR A 363 5.57 -1.93 16.08
N ALA A 364 6.08 -0.69 16.00
CA ALA A 364 5.79 0.32 17.03
C ALA A 364 4.28 0.59 17.14
N ALA A 365 3.56 0.70 16.02
CA ALA A 365 2.11 0.93 16.00
C ALA A 365 1.36 -0.23 16.69
N VAL A 366 1.71 -1.47 16.36
CA VAL A 366 1.09 -2.67 16.95
C VAL A 366 1.38 -2.72 18.46
N PHE A 367 2.66 -2.59 18.86
CA PHE A 367 3.04 -2.70 20.28
C PHE A 367 2.43 -1.56 21.12
N ASN A 368 2.34 -0.34 20.60
CA ASN A 368 1.66 0.75 21.30
C ASN A 368 0.16 0.44 21.50
N SER A 369 -0.44 -0.33 20.61
CA SER A 369 -1.82 -0.80 20.76
C SER A 369 -1.90 -1.89 21.84
N VAL A 370 -1.00 -2.87 21.78
CA VAL A 370 -0.95 -4.01 22.72
C VAL A 370 -0.67 -3.54 24.15
N LEU A 371 0.16 -2.51 24.34
CA LEU A 371 0.44 -1.92 25.67
C LEU A 371 -0.81 -1.38 26.36
N LYS A 372 -1.86 -1.07 25.60
CA LYS A 372 -3.13 -0.56 26.13
C LYS A 372 -4.17 -1.67 26.36
N MET A 373 -3.85 -2.92 25.99
CA MET A 373 -4.76 -4.07 26.10
C MET A 373 -4.64 -4.74 27.47
N ASN A 374 -5.70 -5.42 27.89
CA ASN A 374 -5.70 -6.24 29.09
C ASN A 374 -5.51 -7.71 28.70
N TYR A 375 -4.48 -8.36 29.24
CA TYR A 375 -4.15 -9.77 29.00
C TYR A 375 -3.22 -10.28 30.10
N ASN A 376 -3.12 -11.60 30.24
CA ASN A 376 -2.22 -12.21 31.23
C ASN A 376 -0.80 -12.37 30.66
N LYS A 377 -0.65 -12.98 29.48
CA LYS A 377 0.62 -13.10 28.76
C LYS A 377 0.43 -12.94 27.26
N LEU A 378 1.52 -12.64 26.57
CA LEU A 378 1.55 -12.39 25.14
C LEU A 378 2.44 -13.43 24.47
N ILE A 379 1.91 -14.14 23.49
CA ILE A 379 2.66 -15.07 22.65
C ILE A 379 2.77 -14.44 21.26
N ILE A 380 3.96 -14.08 20.84
CA ILE A 380 4.20 -13.44 19.54
C ILE A 380 4.76 -14.49 18.58
N VAL A 381 4.06 -14.76 17.49
CA VAL A 381 4.58 -15.52 16.35
C VAL A 381 4.99 -14.49 15.30
N ASN A 382 6.30 -14.32 15.13
CA ASN A 382 6.86 -13.25 14.32
C ASN A 382 7.64 -13.81 13.13
N SER A 383 7.30 -13.40 11.91
CA SER A 383 8.07 -13.77 10.73
C SER A 383 9.12 -12.72 10.39
N LEU A 384 10.33 -13.18 10.10
CA LEU A 384 11.39 -12.34 9.58
C LEU A 384 11.05 -11.86 8.15
N ARG A 385 11.60 -10.75 7.77
CA ARG A 385 11.34 -10.16 6.44
C ARG A 385 12.40 -10.65 5.44
N GLY A 386 12.03 -11.65 4.64
CA GLY A 386 12.94 -12.27 3.69
C GLY A 386 13.23 -11.42 2.45
N ASN A 387 14.44 -11.55 1.94
CA ASN A 387 14.93 -10.96 0.70
C ASN A 387 14.78 -9.42 0.63
N ARG A 388 14.98 -8.76 1.79
CA ARG A 388 14.95 -7.27 1.90
C ARG A 388 16.22 -6.74 2.58
N GLY A 389 17.18 -7.64 2.86
CA GLY A 389 18.49 -7.31 3.40
C GLY A 389 18.57 -7.31 4.93
N THR A 390 19.80 -7.31 5.39
CA THR A 390 20.11 -7.42 6.82
C THR A 390 19.72 -6.18 7.62
N LEU A 391 19.78 -5.00 7.01
CA LEU A 391 19.53 -3.73 7.71
C LEU A 391 18.09 -3.65 8.23
N ILE A 392 17.09 -4.00 7.42
CA ILE A 392 15.69 -3.95 7.86
C ILE A 392 15.44 -4.98 8.98
N ASN A 393 16.01 -6.18 8.87
CA ASN A 393 15.87 -7.22 9.86
C ASN A 393 16.55 -6.82 11.20
N LYS A 394 17.71 -6.17 11.13
CA LYS A 394 18.37 -5.58 12.31
C LYS A 394 17.46 -4.54 12.99
N LYS A 395 16.94 -3.58 12.22
CA LYS A 395 16.05 -2.52 12.76
C LYS A 395 14.75 -3.09 13.34
N ASN A 396 14.21 -4.14 12.74
CA ASN A 396 13.03 -4.85 13.26
C ASN A 396 13.36 -5.50 14.62
N ALA A 397 14.48 -6.20 14.71
CA ALA A 397 14.94 -6.81 15.96
C ALA A 397 15.18 -5.74 17.05
N GLU A 398 15.83 -4.62 16.71
CA GLU A 398 16.04 -3.50 17.63
C GLU A 398 14.70 -2.94 18.14
N THR A 399 13.68 -2.87 17.28
CA THR A 399 12.34 -2.42 17.69
C THR A 399 11.69 -3.42 18.64
N LEU A 400 11.80 -4.72 18.38
CA LEU A 400 11.36 -5.76 19.32
C LEU A 400 12.06 -5.58 20.67
N CYS A 401 13.38 -5.41 20.67
CA CYS A 401 14.18 -5.21 21.90
C CYS A 401 13.71 -3.99 22.70
N LYS A 402 13.29 -2.94 22.04
CA LYS A 402 12.77 -1.72 22.68
C LYS A 402 11.39 -1.93 23.34
N TYR A 403 10.53 -2.72 22.73
CA TYR A 403 9.13 -2.87 23.18
C TYR A 403 8.91 -4.06 24.11
N LEU A 404 9.55 -5.21 23.87
CA LEU A 404 9.31 -6.44 24.65
C LEU A 404 9.46 -6.25 26.17
N PRO A 405 10.49 -5.54 26.70
CA PRO A 405 10.61 -5.33 28.14
C PRO A 405 9.49 -4.49 28.76
N ARG A 406 8.70 -3.78 27.94
CA ARG A 406 7.59 -2.93 28.40
C ARG A 406 6.25 -3.67 28.41
N LEU A 407 6.20 -4.84 27.77
CA LEU A 407 5.01 -5.69 27.67
C LEU A 407 4.94 -6.63 28.89
N LYS A 408 3.75 -7.14 29.18
CA LYS A 408 3.56 -8.18 30.20
C LYS A 408 4.32 -9.44 29.75
N LYS A 409 4.34 -10.49 30.58
CA LYS A 409 5.02 -11.76 30.29
C LYS A 409 4.86 -12.14 28.81
N THR A 410 5.97 -12.17 28.06
CA THR A 410 5.97 -12.35 26.62
C THR A 410 6.83 -13.54 26.19
N TYR A 411 6.32 -14.34 25.26
CA TYR A 411 7.04 -15.40 24.57
C TYR A 411 7.21 -14.97 23.10
N LEU A 412 8.45 -14.95 22.61
CA LEU A 412 8.75 -14.58 21.23
C LEU A 412 9.14 -15.83 20.42
N LEU A 413 8.31 -16.19 19.47
CA LEU A 413 8.48 -17.34 18.56
C LEU A 413 8.72 -16.79 17.15
N ASN A 414 9.98 -16.75 16.72
CA ASN A 414 10.32 -16.27 15.38
C ASN A 414 10.25 -17.40 14.36
N THR A 415 9.85 -17.09 13.14
CA THR A 415 9.82 -18.07 12.06
C THR A 415 10.34 -17.47 10.75
N ASN A 416 11.00 -18.32 9.93
CA ASN A 416 11.39 -17.96 8.56
C ASN A 416 10.29 -18.26 7.56
N CYS A 417 9.22 -18.95 8.00
CA CYS A 417 8.09 -19.37 7.13
C CYS A 417 8.55 -20.15 5.88
N ALA A 418 9.64 -20.92 5.97
CA ALA A 418 10.24 -21.57 4.80
C ALA A 418 9.32 -22.58 4.10
N ASP A 419 8.30 -23.07 4.82
CA ASP A 419 7.30 -23.99 4.28
C ASP A 419 6.19 -23.32 3.45
N VAL A 420 6.04 -21.99 3.56
CA VAL A 420 4.92 -21.25 2.93
C VAL A 420 5.37 -20.00 2.16
N ALA A 421 6.60 -19.55 2.40
CA ALA A 421 7.11 -18.32 1.76
C ALA A 421 7.32 -18.50 0.25
N LYS A 422 6.91 -17.52 -0.53
CA LYS A 422 7.26 -17.46 -1.95
C LYS A 422 8.76 -17.20 -2.10
N LYS A 423 9.35 -17.60 -3.23
CA LYS A 423 10.78 -17.44 -3.51
C LYS A 423 11.31 -16.01 -3.21
N ILE A 424 10.49 -14.99 -3.50
CA ILE A 424 10.87 -13.58 -3.28
C ILE A 424 10.81 -13.16 -1.80
N ASP A 425 10.27 -13.98 -0.92
CA ASP A 425 10.12 -13.70 0.52
C ASP A 425 10.94 -14.65 1.40
N LEU A 426 11.78 -15.50 0.80
CA LEU A 426 12.62 -16.42 1.55
C LEU A 426 13.69 -15.68 2.36
N VAL A 427 13.80 -16.04 3.63
CA VAL A 427 14.78 -15.46 4.55
C VAL A 427 16.15 -16.10 4.31
N SER A 428 17.16 -15.30 4.05
CA SER A 428 18.53 -15.78 3.89
C SER A 428 19.17 -16.07 5.26
N LYS A 429 20.19 -16.93 5.28
CA LYS A 429 20.96 -17.25 6.50
C LYS A 429 21.53 -15.99 7.16
N GLU A 430 21.95 -15.04 6.34
CA GLU A 430 22.54 -13.79 6.83
C GLU A 430 21.48 -12.88 7.46
N GLU A 431 20.30 -12.78 6.89
CA GLU A 431 19.18 -12.03 7.47
C GLU A 431 18.77 -12.64 8.83
N GLU A 432 18.65 -13.96 8.89
CA GLU A 432 18.34 -14.68 10.13
C GLU A 432 19.43 -14.45 11.17
N ARG A 433 20.71 -14.59 10.78
CA ARG A 433 21.87 -14.41 11.68
C ARG A 433 21.84 -13.02 12.34
N VAL A 434 21.73 -11.97 11.53
CA VAL A 434 21.74 -10.58 12.03
C VAL A 434 20.56 -10.34 12.98
N PHE A 435 19.38 -10.85 12.67
CA PHE A 435 18.18 -10.71 13.49
C PHE A 435 18.42 -11.37 14.88
N ARG A 436 18.88 -12.63 14.87
CA ARG A 436 19.13 -13.41 16.12
C ARG A 436 20.22 -12.79 16.98
N GLU A 437 21.34 -12.35 16.37
CA GLU A 437 22.45 -11.70 17.07
C GLU A 437 21.98 -10.39 17.72
N THR A 438 21.10 -9.63 17.04
CA THR A 438 20.55 -8.40 17.60
C THR A 438 19.71 -8.69 18.86
N LEU A 439 18.81 -9.68 18.80
CA LEU A 439 18.02 -10.10 19.99
C LEU A 439 18.94 -10.53 21.14
N LYS A 440 19.93 -11.38 20.85
CA LYS A 440 20.87 -11.90 21.83
C LYS A 440 21.67 -10.78 22.52
N LYS A 441 22.15 -9.81 21.74
CA LYS A 441 22.89 -8.64 22.23
C LYS A 441 22.08 -7.85 23.28
N HIS A 442 20.76 -7.83 23.12
CA HIS A 442 19.85 -7.13 24.03
C HIS A 442 19.20 -8.05 25.08
N ASN A 443 19.71 -9.29 25.26
CA ASN A 443 19.23 -10.29 26.23
C ASN A 443 17.74 -10.64 26.05
N ILE A 444 17.25 -10.63 24.80
CA ILE A 444 15.87 -11.05 24.47
C ILE A 444 15.89 -12.55 24.15
N GLU A 445 15.17 -13.32 24.97
CA GLU A 445 14.98 -14.75 24.72
C GLU A 445 13.94 -14.96 23.64
N ALA A 446 14.23 -15.85 22.69
CA ALA A 446 13.34 -16.16 21.58
C ALA A 446 13.57 -17.57 21.07
N SER A 447 12.50 -18.26 20.70
CA SER A 447 12.58 -19.52 19.95
C SER A 447 12.60 -19.20 18.46
N HIS A 448 13.31 -20.01 17.68
CA HIS A 448 13.46 -19.80 16.23
C HIS A 448 13.07 -21.05 15.47
N TYR A 449 12.14 -20.90 14.54
CA TYR A 449 11.58 -21.98 13.72
C TYR A 449 11.84 -21.70 12.24
N GLN A 450 12.21 -22.73 11.49
CA GLN A 450 12.36 -22.59 10.04
C GLN A 450 11.00 -22.55 9.34
N ARG A 451 10.00 -23.26 9.90
CA ARG A 451 8.66 -23.41 9.33
C ARG A 451 7.60 -22.72 10.19
N LEU A 452 6.53 -22.29 9.55
CA LEU A 452 5.44 -21.57 10.23
C LEU A 452 4.63 -22.49 11.16
N ARG A 453 4.21 -23.67 10.66
CA ARG A 453 3.31 -24.56 11.40
C ARG A 453 3.83 -24.91 12.82
N PRO A 454 5.08 -25.33 13.02
CA PRO A 454 5.57 -25.63 14.39
C PRO A 454 5.57 -24.42 15.33
N ALA A 455 5.76 -23.20 14.79
CA ALA A 455 5.68 -21.98 15.62
C ALA A 455 4.24 -21.73 16.09
N LEU A 456 3.25 -21.96 15.20
CA LEU A 456 1.82 -21.82 15.54
C LEU A 456 1.38 -22.89 16.56
N GLU A 457 1.80 -24.14 16.37
CA GLU A 457 1.53 -25.24 17.31
C GLU A 457 2.09 -24.91 18.68
N LYS A 458 3.33 -24.39 18.75
CA LYS A 458 3.95 -23.97 20.01
C LYS A 458 3.18 -22.80 20.66
N ALA A 459 2.67 -21.85 19.87
CA ALA A 459 1.86 -20.76 20.40
C ALA A 459 0.58 -21.28 21.06
N LEU A 460 -0.08 -22.27 20.44
CA LEU A 460 -1.29 -22.91 21.00
C LEU A 460 -1.00 -23.73 22.25
N GLU A 461 0.19 -24.35 22.38
CA GLU A 461 0.62 -25.04 23.61
C GLU A 461 0.83 -24.08 24.78
N LEU A 462 1.26 -22.85 24.50
CA LEU A 462 1.61 -21.84 25.51
C LEU A 462 0.43 -21.01 25.97
N VAL A 463 -0.61 -20.88 25.14
CA VAL A 463 -1.73 -19.97 25.38
C VAL A 463 -2.64 -20.51 26.48
N GLY A 464 -3.13 -19.63 27.33
CA GLY A 464 -4.13 -19.89 28.36
C GLY A 464 -5.21 -18.83 28.39
N GLU A 465 -6.05 -18.89 29.39
CA GLU A 465 -7.19 -17.99 29.55
C GLU A 465 -6.74 -16.52 29.64
N ASN A 466 -7.41 -15.66 28.90
CA ASN A 466 -7.16 -14.21 28.83
C ASN A 466 -5.73 -13.87 28.33
N ASP A 467 -5.14 -14.74 27.52
CA ASP A 467 -3.86 -14.47 26.83
C ASP A 467 -4.11 -13.90 25.43
N ILE A 468 -3.06 -13.35 24.82
CA ILE A 468 -3.06 -12.92 23.41
C ILE A 468 -2.01 -13.72 22.64
N ILE A 469 -2.41 -14.31 21.51
CA ILE A 469 -1.50 -14.75 20.45
C ILE A 469 -1.49 -13.61 19.41
N LEU A 470 -0.32 -13.09 19.13
CA LEU A 470 -0.12 -12.00 18.16
C LEU A 470 0.70 -12.53 16.98
N LEU A 471 0.07 -12.62 15.83
CA LEU A 471 0.69 -13.05 14.57
C LEU A 471 1.24 -11.82 13.85
N LEU A 472 2.55 -11.75 13.60
CA LEU A 472 3.21 -10.60 12.99
C LEU A 472 4.08 -11.02 11.82
N GLY A 473 3.98 -10.30 10.70
CA GLY A 473 4.93 -10.52 9.62
C GLY A 473 4.39 -10.20 8.23
N PRO A 474 5.30 -10.18 7.24
CA PRO A 474 4.95 -9.85 5.86
C PRO A 474 4.16 -10.98 5.17
N HIS A 475 4.14 -10.98 3.85
CA HIS A 475 3.36 -11.91 3.01
C HIS A 475 3.56 -13.40 3.33
N ALA A 476 4.72 -13.80 3.85
CA ALA A 476 4.93 -15.19 4.28
C ALA A 476 3.97 -15.60 5.42
N MET A 477 3.39 -14.65 6.14
CA MET A 477 2.40 -14.89 7.21
C MET A 477 0.94 -14.82 6.71
N ASP A 478 0.68 -14.61 5.43
CA ASP A 478 -0.69 -14.41 4.91
C ASP A 478 -1.62 -15.60 5.20
N ILE A 479 -1.06 -16.79 5.33
CA ILE A 479 -1.80 -18.01 5.64
C ILE A 479 -1.88 -18.30 7.15
N ALA A 480 -1.14 -17.57 8.00
CA ALA A 480 -0.98 -17.89 9.42
C ALA A 480 -2.33 -17.90 10.18
N GLY A 481 -3.16 -16.87 9.93
CA GLY A 481 -4.48 -16.77 10.58
C GLY A 481 -5.38 -17.96 10.26
N LYS A 482 -5.42 -18.38 9.00
CA LYS A 482 -6.18 -19.57 8.58
C LYS A 482 -5.57 -20.85 9.20
N MET A 483 -4.25 -20.99 9.10
CA MET A 483 -3.54 -22.18 9.59
C MET A 483 -3.71 -22.40 11.08
N ILE A 484 -3.61 -21.35 11.91
CA ILE A 484 -3.76 -21.48 13.36
C ILE A 484 -5.20 -21.90 13.71
N LEU A 485 -6.21 -21.38 13.02
CA LEU A 485 -7.61 -21.78 13.24
C LEU A 485 -7.89 -23.23 12.80
N GLU A 486 -7.16 -23.74 11.82
CA GLU A 486 -7.25 -25.15 11.39
C GLU A 486 -6.54 -26.11 12.37
N ILE A 487 -5.52 -25.63 13.08
CA ILE A 487 -4.78 -26.43 14.08
C ILE A 487 -5.60 -26.52 15.41
N MET A 488 -6.36 -25.48 15.77
CA MET A 488 -7.25 -25.44 16.95
C MET A 488 -8.35 -26.49 16.87
#